data_6b980c7df113b4569d80595fc9aa7da6
#
_entry.id   6b980c7df113b4569d80595fc9aa7da6
#
_cell.length_a   1.000
_cell.length_b   1.000
_cell.length_c   1.000
_cell.angle_alpha   90.00
_cell.angle_beta   90.00
_cell.angle_gamma   90.00
#
_symmetry.space_group_name_H-M   'P 1'
#
loop_
_entity.id
_entity.type
_entity.pdbx_description
1 polymer ?
#
loop_
_entity_poly.entity_id
_entity_poly.type
_entity_poly.pdbx_seq_one_letter_code
_entity_poly.pdbx_strand_id
1 'polypeptide(L)'
;MNLVLFVGNECQICDEVKEAFKQRFKEELDNGEADIVNLDEEEDAQQFWMENGLPLAPTMIVVSDQKKLVTVLDPMELLKQASLVAAETVEPQ
;
A
#
# COMPACT_ATOMS: atom_id res chain seq x y z
N MET A 1 -0.79 1.65 15.44
CA MET A 1 -0.99 2.27 14.13
C MET A 1 -1.00 1.19 13.05
N ASN A 2 -1.80 1.39 12.03
CA ASN A 2 -1.94 0.42 10.95
C ASN A 2 -1.56 1.02 9.61
N LEU A 3 -0.98 0.20 8.76
CA LEU A 3 -0.59 0.56 7.41
C LEU A 3 -1.63 0.00 6.45
N VAL A 4 -2.17 0.83 5.57
CA VAL A 4 -3.21 0.40 4.63
C VAL A 4 -2.80 0.75 3.21
N LEU A 5 -2.87 -0.24 2.33
CA LEU A 5 -2.68 -0.03 0.91
C LEU A 5 -4.04 -0.08 0.22
N PHE A 6 -4.42 1.00 -0.44
CA PHE A 6 -5.63 1.03 -1.26
C PHE A 6 -5.27 0.68 -2.71
N VAL A 7 -6.01 -0.27 -3.25
CA VAL A 7 -5.88 -0.69 -4.66
C VAL A 7 -7.24 -0.60 -5.32
N GLY A 8 -7.26 -0.72 -6.64
CA GLY A 8 -8.51 -0.72 -7.40
C GLY A 8 -8.51 -1.83 -8.44
N ASN A 9 -9.68 -2.05 -9.04
CA ASN A 9 -9.80 -2.98 -10.16
C ASN A 9 -9.21 -2.34 -11.42
N GLU A 10 -8.85 -3.17 -12.40
CA GLU A 10 -8.32 -2.70 -13.68
C GLU A 10 -7.12 -1.74 -13.51
N CYS A 11 -6.28 -2.04 -12.53
CA CYS A 11 -5.13 -1.21 -12.22
C CYS A 11 -3.88 -2.08 -12.26
N GLN A 12 -3.16 -2.03 -13.38
CA GLN A 12 -1.96 -2.84 -13.56
C GLN A 12 -0.88 -2.49 -12.53
N ILE A 13 -0.66 -1.20 -12.29
CA ILE A 13 0.33 -0.75 -11.32
C ILE A 13 -0.06 -1.15 -9.89
N CYS A 14 -1.37 -1.24 -9.61
CA CYS A 14 -1.84 -1.70 -8.30
C CYS A 14 -1.41 -3.13 -8.03
N ASP A 15 -1.41 -3.99 -9.04
CA ASP A 15 -0.98 -5.38 -8.90
C ASP A 15 0.49 -5.47 -8.54
N GLU A 16 1.32 -4.67 -9.17
CA GLU A 16 2.76 -4.62 -8.90
C GLU A 16 3.04 -4.10 -7.48
N VAL A 17 2.38 -3.01 -7.12
CA VAL A 17 2.52 -2.42 -5.78
C VAL A 17 2.04 -3.38 -4.71
N LYS A 18 0.93 -4.05 -4.97
CA LYS A 18 0.35 -5.02 -4.04
C LYS A 18 1.33 -6.17 -3.75
N GLU A 19 1.97 -6.70 -4.78
CA GLU A 19 2.97 -7.76 -4.60
C GLU A 19 4.18 -7.27 -3.79
N ALA A 20 4.69 -6.08 -4.11
CA ALA A 20 5.79 -5.49 -3.35
C ALA A 20 5.40 -5.24 -1.90
N PHE A 21 4.18 -4.77 -1.66
CA PHE A 21 3.64 -4.54 -0.33
C PHE A 21 3.58 -5.85 0.48
N LYS A 22 3.07 -6.91 -0.14
CA LYS A 22 2.97 -8.22 0.51
C LYS A 22 4.34 -8.75 0.92
N GLN A 23 5.34 -8.55 0.11
CA GLN A 23 6.70 -9.01 0.42
C GLN A 23 7.33 -8.16 1.53
N ARG A 24 7.18 -6.84 1.42
CA ARG A 24 7.80 -5.90 2.37
C ARG A 24 7.17 -5.95 3.75
N PHE A 25 5.85 -6.11 3.81
CA PHE A 25 5.07 -6.03 5.04
C PHE A 25 4.37 -7.35 5.39
N LYS A 26 5.01 -8.45 5.08
CA LYS A 26 4.44 -9.77 5.32
C LYS A 26 4.08 -10.00 6.79
N GLU A 27 4.99 -9.64 7.70
CA GLU A 27 4.75 -9.81 9.12
C GLU A 27 3.61 -8.94 9.62
N GLU A 28 3.57 -7.71 9.15
CA GLU A 28 2.52 -6.76 9.52
C GLU A 28 1.16 -7.21 9.01
N LEU A 29 1.11 -7.78 7.80
CA LEU A 29 -0.13 -8.36 7.28
C LEU A 29 -0.60 -9.54 8.12
N ASP A 30 0.34 -10.40 8.52
CA ASP A 30 0.02 -11.57 9.35
C ASP A 30 -0.46 -11.17 10.74
N ASN A 31 0.07 -10.07 11.28
CA ASN A 31 -0.27 -9.59 12.62
C ASN A 31 -1.49 -8.66 12.64
N GLY A 32 -2.04 -8.31 11.48
CA GLY A 32 -3.15 -7.38 11.40
C GLY A 32 -2.73 -5.91 11.52
N GLU A 33 -1.45 -5.62 11.44
CA GLU A 33 -0.93 -4.25 11.49
C GLU A 33 -0.88 -3.59 10.10
N ALA A 34 -1.05 -4.37 9.05
CA ALA A 34 -1.15 -3.89 7.68
C ALA A 34 -2.34 -4.55 7.00
N ASP A 35 -2.90 -3.87 6.02
CA ASP A 35 -4.04 -4.36 5.27
C ASP A 35 -4.00 -3.87 3.83
N ILE A 36 -4.62 -4.63 2.94
CA ILE A 36 -4.79 -4.27 1.54
C ILE A 36 -6.28 -4.18 1.28
N VAL A 37 -6.74 -3.03 0.82
CA VAL A 37 -8.16 -2.73 0.67
C VAL A 37 -8.45 -2.34 -0.77
N ASN A 38 -9.44 -2.98 -1.37
CA ASN A 38 -9.87 -2.66 -2.73
C ASN A 38 -10.97 -1.62 -2.68
N LEU A 39 -10.69 -0.42 -3.20
CA LEU A 39 -11.62 0.70 -3.18
C LEU A 39 -12.87 0.44 -4.02
N ASP A 40 -12.75 -0.36 -5.08
CA ASP A 40 -13.89 -0.64 -5.95
C ASP A 40 -14.87 -1.63 -5.33
N GLU A 41 -14.45 -2.35 -4.30
CA GLU A 41 -15.27 -3.40 -3.68
C GLU A 41 -15.76 -3.06 -2.28
N GLU A 42 -15.17 -2.06 -1.61
CA GLU A 42 -15.50 -1.73 -0.23
C GLU A 42 -15.95 -0.29 -0.09
N GLU A 43 -17.24 -0.11 0.19
CA GLU A 43 -17.88 1.21 0.30
C GLU A 43 -17.31 2.05 1.45
N ASP A 44 -17.03 1.42 2.59
CA ASP A 44 -16.48 2.12 3.75
C ASP A 44 -15.11 2.71 3.43
N ALA A 45 -14.32 1.98 2.65
CA ALA A 45 -13.01 2.44 2.21
C ALA A 45 -13.14 3.62 1.25
N GLN A 46 -14.09 3.58 0.34
CA GLN A 46 -14.36 4.68 -0.58
C GLN A 46 -14.72 5.94 0.19
N GLN A 47 -15.58 5.82 1.18
CA GLN A 47 -16.00 6.95 1.99
C GLN A 47 -14.81 7.56 2.73
N PHE A 48 -13.98 6.74 3.34
CA PHE A 48 -12.77 7.20 4.02
C PHE A 48 -11.83 7.93 3.05
N TRP A 49 -11.66 7.35 1.87
CA TRP A 49 -10.81 7.92 0.82
C TRP A 49 -11.30 9.30 0.39
N MET A 50 -12.60 9.44 0.18
CA MET A 50 -13.21 10.71 -0.23
C MET A 50 -13.13 11.76 0.87
N GLU A 51 -13.45 11.38 2.09
CA GLU A 51 -13.45 12.31 3.24
C GLU A 51 -12.06 12.88 3.52
N ASN A 52 -11.02 12.11 3.24
CA ASN A 52 -9.65 12.52 3.50
C ASN A 52 -8.94 13.09 2.27
N GLY A 53 -9.64 13.17 1.14
CA GLY A 53 -9.09 13.72 -0.09
C GLY A 53 -7.85 12.99 -0.58
N LEU A 54 -7.86 11.65 -0.48
CA LEU A 54 -6.69 10.85 -0.82
C LEU A 54 -6.47 10.78 -2.34
N PRO A 55 -5.21 10.59 -2.79
CA PRO A 55 -4.93 10.44 -4.22
C PRO A 55 -5.50 9.15 -4.77
N LEU A 56 -5.54 9.05 -6.10
CA LEU A 56 -6.02 7.85 -6.79
C LEU A 56 -5.16 6.63 -6.41
N ALA A 57 -5.78 5.45 -6.46
CA ALA A 57 -5.08 4.20 -6.19
C ALA A 57 -3.98 3.97 -7.24
N PRO A 58 -2.85 3.36 -6.86
CA PRO A 58 -2.58 2.86 -5.52
C PRO A 58 -2.20 3.98 -4.55
N THR A 59 -2.69 3.87 -3.32
CA THR A 59 -2.41 4.84 -2.26
C THR A 59 -2.08 4.09 -0.98
N MET A 60 -1.02 4.50 -0.30
CA MET A 60 -0.61 3.87 0.95
C MET A 60 -0.69 4.90 2.07
N ILE A 61 -1.34 4.51 3.17
CA ILE A 61 -1.51 5.42 4.30
C ILE A 61 -1.19 4.72 5.61
N VAL A 62 -0.92 5.53 6.63
CA VAL A 62 -0.85 5.09 8.01
C VAL A 62 -2.07 5.64 8.74
N VAL A 63 -2.77 4.78 9.45
CA VAL A 63 -3.91 5.19 10.28
C VAL A 63 -3.62 4.89 11.74
N SER A 64 -4.19 5.72 12.63
CA SER A 64 -4.06 5.51 14.06
C SER A 64 -4.96 4.38 14.53
N ASP A 65 -4.81 4.00 15.80
CA ASP A 65 -5.68 3.00 16.42
C ASP A 65 -7.14 3.44 16.44
N GLN A 66 -7.38 4.74 16.34
CA GLN A 66 -8.72 5.31 16.26
C GLN A 66 -9.21 5.46 14.82
N LYS A 67 -8.49 4.88 13.88
CA LYS A 67 -8.80 4.87 12.45
C LYS A 67 -8.81 6.27 11.83
N LYS A 68 -7.90 7.12 12.31
CA LYS A 68 -7.71 8.45 11.74
C LYS A 68 -6.44 8.48 10.90
N LEU A 69 -6.49 9.24 9.81
CA LEU A 69 -5.34 9.39 8.92
C LEU A 69 -4.19 10.07 9.65
N VAL A 70 -3.03 9.42 9.64
CA VAL A 70 -1.80 9.97 10.20
C VAL A 70 -0.93 10.56 9.10
N THR A 71 -0.68 9.80 8.04
CA THR A 71 0.14 10.27 6.92
C THR A 71 -0.16 9.48 5.66
N VAL A 72 0.14 10.10 4.52
CA VAL A 72 0.05 9.46 3.20
C VAL A 72 1.46 9.19 2.73
N LEU A 73 1.70 7.97 2.26
CA LEU A 73 2.99 7.53 1.77
C LEU A 73 2.91 7.28 0.27
N ASP A 74 4.05 7.31 -0.39
CA ASP A 74 4.12 7.03 -1.82
C ASP A 74 4.35 5.53 -2.03
N PRO A 75 3.36 4.79 -2.54
CA PRO A 75 3.53 3.35 -2.75
C PRO A 75 4.56 3.02 -3.82
N MET A 76 4.87 3.94 -4.69
CA MET A 76 5.88 3.73 -5.73
C MET A 76 7.27 3.54 -5.15
N GLU A 77 7.51 4.01 -3.94
CA GLU A 77 8.77 3.77 -3.25
C GLU A 77 9.02 2.28 -3.02
N LEU A 78 7.96 1.49 -2.85
CA LEU A 78 8.09 0.03 -2.71
C LEU A 78 8.69 -0.60 -3.97
N LEU A 79 8.26 -0.13 -5.14
CA LEU A 79 8.77 -0.63 -6.41
C LEU A 79 10.22 -0.21 -6.62
N LYS A 80 10.57 1.00 -6.24
CA LYS A 80 11.95 1.48 -6.32
C LYS A 80 12.87 0.65 -5.44
N GLN A 81 12.45 0.40 -4.21
CA GLN A 81 13.24 -0.38 -3.26
C GLN A 81 13.43 -1.82 -3.75
N ALA A 82 12.37 -2.42 -4.29
CA ALA A 82 12.44 -3.76 -4.85
C ALA A 82 13.41 -3.82 -6.05
N SER A 83 13.34 -2.81 -6.92
CA SER A 83 14.23 -2.73 -8.09
C SER A 83 15.67 -2.55 -7.69
N LEU A 84 15.93 -1.69 -6.69
CA LEU A 84 17.29 -1.47 -6.20
C LEU A 84 17.89 -2.73 -5.57
N VAL A 85 17.10 -3.44 -4.77
CA VAL A 85 17.54 -4.68 -4.16
C VAL A 85 17.83 -5.73 -5.23
N ALA A 86 16.98 -5.84 -6.23
CA ALA A 86 17.19 -6.77 -7.34
C ALA A 86 18.46 -6.43 -8.12
N ALA A 87 18.70 -5.15 -8.37
CA ALA A 87 19.89 -4.70 -9.06
C ALA A 87 21.17 -5.02 -8.27
N GLU A 88 21.14 -4.80 -6.97
CA GLU A 88 22.27 -5.13 -6.10
C GLU A 88 22.56 -6.62 -6.07
N THR A 89 21.50 -7.43 -6.07
CA THR A 89 21.62 -8.89 -6.04
C THR A 89 22.20 -9.42 -7.35
N VAL A 90 21.80 -8.84 -8.46
CA VAL A 90 22.20 -9.31 -9.80
C VAL A 90 23.54 -8.78 -10.20
N GLU A 91 23.93 -7.61 -9.74
CA GLU A 91 25.16 -6.98 -10.17
C GLU A 91 26.38 -7.70 -9.63
N PRO A 92 27.24 -8.21 -10.50
CA PRO A 92 28.46 -8.88 -10.05
C PRO A 92 29.47 -7.85 -9.54
N GLN A 93 30.14 -8.24 -8.53
CA GLN A 93 31.18 -7.39 -7.93
C GLN A 93 32.56 -7.68 -8.51
#